data_26ab12870725a25e7329c024c09d9f91
#
_entry.id   26ab12870725a25e7329c024c09d9f91
#
_cell.length_a   1.000
_cell.length_b   1.000
_cell.length_c   1.000
_cell.angle_alpha   90.00
_cell.angle_beta   90.00
_cell.angle_gamma   90.00
#
_symmetry.space_group_name_H-M   'P 1'
#
loop_
_entity.id
_entity.type
_entity.pdbx_description
1 polymer ?
#
loop_
_entity_poly.entity_id
_entity_poly.type
_entity_poly.pdbx_seq_one_letter_code
_entity_poly.pdbx_strand_id
1 'polypeptide(L)'
;MNVGMAPLPSYGEVLTTGQAHLHCISATTEHPDEAWLFLQFLSGMDYQGALTKSGLWMPNRHSMYEDDMVAQWYDDSVHGDSYKLMLDYFENAVVDPTAMQKSTQAKDIVKEETDMYFKQDQDIDVTLENIDTRVNAAIQEVLAG
;
A
#
# COMPACT_ATOMS: atom_id res chain seq x y z
N MET A 1 -11.48 20.75 1.05
CA MET A 1 -10.61 20.67 2.25
C MET A 1 -9.19 20.91 1.75
N ASN A 2 -8.47 21.89 2.28
CA ASN A 2 -7.05 22.06 1.92
C ASN A 2 -6.24 21.03 2.68
N VAL A 3 -5.66 20.08 1.97
CA VAL A 3 -4.79 19.03 2.52
C VAL A 3 -3.40 19.26 1.95
N GLY A 4 -2.41 19.32 2.83
CA GLY A 4 -1.00 19.35 2.45
C GLY A 4 -0.35 18.01 2.75
N MET A 5 0.73 17.70 2.06
CA MET A 5 1.60 16.56 2.34
C MET A 5 2.91 17.05 2.94
N ALA A 6 3.47 16.26 3.83
CA ALA A 6 4.79 16.46 4.39
C ALA A 6 5.56 15.14 4.36
N PRO A 7 6.91 15.20 4.25
CA PRO A 7 7.72 14.01 4.38
C PRO A 7 7.50 13.33 5.72
N LEU A 8 7.55 11.99 5.74
CA LEU A 8 7.58 11.24 6.99
C LEU A 8 8.85 11.58 7.77
N PRO A 9 8.80 11.63 9.11
CA PRO A 9 10.00 11.74 9.93
C PRO A 9 10.98 10.61 9.59
N SER A 10 12.24 10.94 9.35
CA SER A 10 13.30 9.97 9.05
C SER A 10 14.36 9.97 10.15
N TYR A 11 14.90 8.79 10.46
CA TYR A 11 16.02 8.60 11.39
C TYR A 11 17.33 8.28 10.64
N GLY A 12 17.54 8.94 9.51
CA GLY A 12 18.74 8.79 8.69
C GLY A 12 18.45 8.49 7.23
N GLU A 13 17.68 7.47 6.93
CA GLU A 13 17.28 7.12 5.57
C GLU A 13 15.79 7.44 5.34
N VAL A 14 15.50 7.90 4.13
CA VAL A 14 14.11 8.10 3.69
C VAL A 14 13.55 6.75 3.29
N LEU A 15 12.67 6.20 4.11
CA LEU A 15 11.99 4.93 3.85
C LEU A 15 10.48 5.14 3.89
N THR A 16 9.78 4.49 2.98
CA THR A 16 8.32 4.39 2.99
C THR A 16 7.89 2.97 2.63
N THR A 17 6.67 2.60 3.01
CA THR A 17 6.11 1.33 2.58
C THR A 17 5.34 1.52 1.28
N GLY A 18 5.65 0.68 0.28
CA GLY A 18 4.91 0.58 -0.96
C GLY A 18 3.91 -0.56 -0.91
N GLN A 19 2.65 -0.29 -1.27
CA GLN A 19 1.63 -1.30 -1.45
C GLN A 19 1.08 -1.23 -2.87
N ALA A 20 0.74 -2.38 -3.44
CA ALA A 20 0.14 -2.47 -4.75
C ALA A 20 -1.21 -3.21 -4.67
N HIS A 21 -2.18 -2.72 -5.44
CA HIS A 21 -3.40 -3.46 -5.72
C HIS A 21 -3.13 -4.43 -6.87
N LEU A 22 -3.07 -5.72 -6.54
CA LEU A 22 -2.77 -6.75 -7.51
C LEU A 22 -4.05 -7.25 -8.19
N HIS A 23 -4.02 -7.31 -9.51
CA HIS A 23 -5.04 -7.96 -10.32
C HIS A 23 -4.58 -9.36 -10.70
N CYS A 24 -5.42 -10.35 -10.46
CA CYS A 24 -5.13 -11.75 -10.75
C CYS A 24 -6.20 -12.33 -11.67
N ILE A 25 -5.78 -13.25 -12.54
CA ILE A 25 -6.71 -14.07 -13.33
C ILE A 25 -6.92 -15.37 -12.56
N SER A 26 -8.19 -15.77 -12.39
CA SER A 26 -8.50 -17.06 -11.75
C SER A 26 -7.94 -18.20 -12.59
N ALA A 27 -7.28 -19.16 -11.94
CA ALA A 27 -6.78 -20.37 -12.60
C ALA A 27 -7.89 -21.26 -13.15
N THR A 28 -9.13 -21.07 -12.70
CA THR A 28 -10.31 -21.84 -13.11
C THR A 28 -11.22 -21.06 -14.06
N THR A 29 -10.76 -19.93 -14.62
CA THR A 29 -11.59 -19.18 -15.57
C THR A 29 -11.82 -19.97 -16.86
N GLU A 30 -13.03 -19.91 -17.38
CA GLU A 30 -13.38 -20.46 -18.68
C GLU A 30 -13.06 -19.48 -19.84
N HIS A 31 -12.66 -18.24 -19.51
CA HIS A 31 -12.39 -17.15 -20.44
C HIS A 31 -11.01 -16.51 -20.20
N PRO A 32 -9.90 -17.25 -20.32
CA PRO A 32 -8.57 -16.73 -19.99
C PRO A 32 -8.12 -15.59 -20.91
N ASP A 33 -8.43 -15.64 -22.19
CA ASP A 33 -8.02 -14.63 -23.17
C ASP A 33 -8.75 -13.30 -22.93
N GLU A 34 -10.04 -13.33 -22.66
CA GLU A 34 -10.83 -12.15 -22.34
C GLU A 34 -10.41 -11.56 -20.99
N ALA A 35 -10.12 -12.39 -20.01
CA ALA A 35 -9.59 -11.95 -18.72
C ALA A 35 -8.22 -11.26 -18.88
N TRP A 36 -7.36 -11.78 -19.77
CA TRP A 36 -6.09 -11.17 -20.09
C TRP A 36 -6.24 -9.81 -20.77
N LEU A 37 -7.14 -9.70 -21.76
CA LEU A 37 -7.43 -8.43 -22.42
C LEU A 37 -7.95 -7.37 -21.43
N PHE A 38 -8.82 -7.78 -20.50
CA PHE A 38 -9.29 -6.89 -19.44
C PHE A 38 -8.15 -6.44 -18.53
N LEU A 39 -7.25 -7.34 -18.14
CA LEU A 39 -6.10 -7.00 -17.32
C LEU A 39 -5.14 -6.05 -18.04
N GLN A 40 -4.94 -6.23 -19.34
CA GLN A 40 -4.18 -5.29 -20.16
C GLN A 40 -4.82 -3.90 -20.19
N PHE A 41 -6.15 -3.82 -20.31
CA PHE A 41 -6.89 -2.56 -20.22
C PHE A 41 -6.69 -1.87 -18.86
N LEU A 42 -6.82 -2.60 -17.75
CA LEU A 42 -6.59 -2.06 -16.40
C LEU A 42 -5.15 -1.57 -16.18
N SER A 43 -4.20 -2.12 -16.91
CA SER A 43 -2.79 -1.69 -16.90
C SER A 43 -2.49 -0.62 -17.96
N GLY A 44 -3.48 -0.27 -18.77
CA GLY A 44 -3.35 0.70 -19.86
C GLY A 44 -3.26 2.15 -19.35
N MET A 45 -2.64 3.01 -20.15
CA MET A 45 -2.43 4.42 -19.80
C MET A 45 -3.74 5.18 -19.63
N ASP A 46 -4.74 4.89 -20.45
CA ASP A 46 -6.05 5.54 -20.38
C ASP A 46 -6.73 5.28 -19.04
N TYR A 47 -6.76 4.03 -18.60
CA TYR A 47 -7.36 3.65 -17.33
C TYR A 47 -6.55 4.18 -16.13
N GLN A 48 -5.23 3.98 -16.15
CA GLN A 48 -4.34 4.45 -15.09
C GLN A 48 -4.37 5.98 -14.99
N GLY A 49 -4.34 6.69 -16.13
CA GLY A 49 -4.42 8.14 -16.18
C GLY A 49 -5.73 8.67 -15.61
N ALA A 50 -6.86 8.04 -15.92
CA ALA A 50 -8.16 8.44 -15.38
C ALA A 50 -8.24 8.26 -13.86
N LEU A 51 -7.72 7.14 -13.32
CA LEU A 51 -7.66 6.89 -11.88
C LEU A 51 -6.77 7.90 -11.17
N THR A 52 -5.57 8.13 -11.70
CA THR A 52 -4.62 9.07 -11.10
C THR A 52 -5.17 10.49 -11.12
N LYS A 53 -5.74 10.91 -12.23
CA LYS A 53 -6.37 12.23 -12.36
C LYS A 53 -7.51 12.44 -11.36
N SER A 54 -8.20 11.39 -10.94
CA SER A 54 -9.22 11.46 -9.89
C SER A 54 -8.66 11.53 -8.45
N GLY A 55 -7.33 11.45 -8.28
CA GLY A 55 -6.66 11.46 -6.98
C GLY A 55 -6.73 10.14 -6.22
N LEU A 56 -7.16 9.05 -6.87
CA LEU A 56 -7.35 7.77 -6.17
C LEU A 56 -6.03 7.02 -6.00
N TRP A 57 -5.24 6.91 -7.07
CA TRP A 57 -4.01 6.09 -7.05
C TRP A 57 -2.89 6.73 -7.84
N MET A 58 -1.69 6.24 -7.62
CA MET A 58 -0.52 6.60 -8.42
C MET A 58 -0.36 5.63 -9.60
N PRO A 59 0.15 6.11 -10.75
CA PRO A 59 0.39 5.24 -11.87
C PRO A 59 1.38 4.12 -11.54
N ASN A 60 1.16 2.92 -12.05
CA ASN A 60 2.07 1.79 -11.89
C ASN A 60 3.08 1.64 -13.04
N ARG A 61 3.04 2.52 -14.05
CA ARG A 61 3.95 2.50 -15.19
C ARG A 61 4.99 3.60 -15.06
N HIS A 62 6.27 3.25 -15.18
CA HIS A 62 7.36 4.23 -15.18
C HIS A 62 7.19 5.32 -16.26
N SER A 63 6.73 4.95 -17.46
CA SER A 63 6.49 5.93 -18.54
C SER A 63 5.49 7.02 -18.21
N MET A 64 4.61 6.81 -17.23
CA MET A 64 3.65 7.84 -16.82
C MET A 64 4.24 8.91 -15.90
N TYR A 65 5.49 8.75 -15.49
CA TYR A 65 6.24 9.72 -14.68
C TYR A 65 7.17 10.61 -15.52
N GLU A 66 7.21 10.42 -16.84
CA GLU A 66 7.90 11.32 -17.76
C GLU A 66 7.13 12.64 -17.87
N ASP A 67 7.83 13.76 -18.02
CA ASP A 67 7.26 15.12 -17.90
C ASP A 67 6.04 15.35 -18.81
N ASP A 68 6.08 14.86 -20.04
CA ASP A 68 4.97 14.99 -21.01
C ASP A 68 3.76 14.12 -20.64
N MET A 69 3.99 13.00 -19.95
CA MET A 69 2.95 12.11 -19.48
C MET A 69 2.32 12.61 -18.17
N VAL A 70 3.13 13.14 -17.26
CA VAL A 70 2.64 13.76 -16.01
C VAL A 70 1.65 14.86 -16.32
N ALA A 71 1.92 15.68 -17.34
CA ALA A 71 1.03 16.75 -17.76
C ALA A 71 -0.38 16.28 -18.19
N GLN A 72 -0.56 15.01 -18.53
CA GLN A 72 -1.85 14.46 -18.96
C GLN A 72 -2.76 14.05 -17.79
N TRP A 73 -2.21 13.71 -16.65
CA TRP A 73 -3.00 13.22 -15.51
C TRP A 73 -2.83 14.05 -14.25
N TYR A 74 -1.79 14.88 -14.13
CA TYR A 74 -1.61 15.79 -13.01
C TYR A 74 -2.64 16.92 -13.04
N ASP A 75 -3.22 17.22 -11.89
CA ASP A 75 -4.17 18.33 -11.69
C ASP A 75 -3.87 18.98 -10.33
N ASP A 76 -3.47 20.24 -10.33
CA ASP A 76 -3.12 21.00 -9.13
C ASP A 76 -4.24 21.01 -8.08
N SER A 77 -5.50 21.03 -8.53
CA SER A 77 -6.66 21.07 -7.63
C SER A 77 -6.89 19.73 -6.90
N VAL A 78 -6.36 18.64 -7.44
CA VAL A 78 -6.49 17.28 -6.91
C VAL A 78 -5.23 16.85 -6.17
N HIS A 79 -4.06 17.04 -6.78
CA HIS A 79 -2.79 16.51 -6.29
C HIS A 79 -2.00 17.51 -5.42
N GLY A 80 -2.21 18.81 -5.63
CA GLY A 80 -1.52 19.88 -4.90
C GLY A 80 -0.01 19.93 -5.14
N ASP A 81 0.64 20.98 -4.62
CA ASP A 81 2.08 21.23 -4.82
C ASP A 81 2.99 20.12 -4.24
N SER A 82 2.48 19.37 -3.29
CA SER A 82 3.26 18.34 -2.57
C SER A 82 3.36 17.00 -3.33
N TYR A 83 2.72 16.89 -4.49
CA TYR A 83 2.73 15.66 -5.29
C TYR A 83 4.16 15.22 -5.66
N LYS A 84 5.04 16.16 -5.98
CA LYS A 84 6.44 15.87 -6.32
C LYS A 84 7.20 15.18 -5.19
N LEU A 85 6.83 15.45 -3.94
CA LEU A 85 7.39 14.74 -2.79
C LEU A 85 7.07 13.24 -2.79
N MET A 86 5.91 12.84 -3.35
CA MET A 86 5.55 11.43 -3.43
C MET A 86 6.42 10.67 -4.44
N LEU A 87 6.85 11.32 -5.51
CA LEU A 87 7.72 10.70 -6.51
C LEU A 87 9.06 10.27 -5.89
N ASP A 88 9.65 11.14 -5.08
CA ASP A 88 10.91 10.85 -4.39
C ASP A 88 10.77 9.66 -3.41
N TYR A 89 9.58 9.46 -2.85
CA TYR A 89 9.32 8.34 -1.96
C TYR A 89 9.14 7.00 -2.69
N PHE A 90 8.68 7.00 -3.94
CA PHE A 90 8.49 5.75 -4.69
C PHE A 90 9.79 5.01 -4.95
N GLU A 91 10.87 5.74 -5.21
CA GLU A 91 12.20 5.14 -5.43
C GLU A 91 12.74 4.45 -4.17
N ASN A 92 12.29 4.91 -3.00
CA ASN A 92 12.71 4.40 -1.70
C ASN A 92 11.62 3.54 -1.02
N ALA A 93 10.59 3.13 -1.76
CA ALA A 93 9.53 2.33 -1.21
C ALA A 93 9.98 0.88 -1.00
N VAL A 94 9.79 0.39 0.21
CA VAL A 94 10.01 -1.02 0.55
C VAL A 94 8.68 -1.73 0.69
N VAL A 95 8.67 -3.01 0.38
CA VAL A 95 7.47 -3.84 0.60
C VAL A 95 7.21 -3.94 2.10
N ASP A 96 5.98 -3.66 2.52
CA ASP A 96 5.57 -3.85 3.90
C ASP A 96 5.78 -5.32 4.32
N PRO A 97 6.66 -5.59 5.28
CA PRO A 97 6.94 -6.97 5.71
C PRO A 97 5.67 -7.67 6.23
N THR A 98 4.69 -6.94 6.72
CA THR A 98 3.40 -7.51 7.16
C THR A 98 2.57 -8.04 5.99
N ALA A 99 2.75 -7.50 4.78
CA ALA A 99 2.10 -8.01 3.58
C ALA A 99 2.62 -9.40 3.18
N MET A 100 3.84 -9.75 3.58
CA MET A 100 4.43 -11.07 3.35
C MET A 100 4.00 -12.12 4.37
N GLN A 101 3.37 -11.72 5.46
CA GLN A 101 2.89 -12.66 6.48
C GLN A 101 1.61 -13.36 6.00
N LYS A 102 1.66 -14.68 5.95
CA LYS A 102 0.53 -15.52 5.54
C LYS A 102 -0.63 -15.51 6.56
N SER A 103 -0.43 -14.98 7.75
CA SER A 103 -1.41 -14.98 8.83
C SER A 103 -2.14 -13.64 8.90
N THR A 104 -3.41 -13.62 8.48
CA THR A 104 -4.32 -12.50 8.74
C THR A 104 -4.52 -12.27 10.24
N GLN A 105 -4.55 -13.37 11.00
CA GLN A 105 -4.71 -13.36 12.46
C GLN A 105 -3.58 -12.60 13.16
N ALA A 106 -2.33 -12.70 12.67
CA ALA A 106 -1.21 -11.94 13.23
C ALA A 106 -1.42 -10.41 13.09
N LYS A 107 -1.95 -9.96 11.95
CA LYS A 107 -2.26 -8.54 11.74
C LYS A 107 -3.39 -8.05 12.67
N ASP A 108 -4.43 -8.86 12.82
CA ASP A 108 -5.56 -8.54 13.68
C ASP A 108 -5.13 -8.44 15.14
N ILE A 109 -4.24 -9.31 15.60
CA ILE A 109 -3.66 -9.26 16.94
C ILE A 109 -2.88 -7.96 17.16
N VAL A 110 -1.97 -7.60 16.24
CA VAL A 110 -1.20 -6.35 16.35
C VAL A 110 -2.15 -5.15 16.45
N LYS A 111 -3.17 -5.12 15.59
CA LYS A 111 -4.15 -4.05 15.60
C LYS A 111 -4.93 -3.99 16.91
N GLU A 112 -5.43 -5.12 17.39
CA GLU A 112 -6.19 -5.20 18.64
C GLU A 112 -5.36 -4.68 19.82
N GLU A 113 -4.14 -5.17 20.00
CA GLU A 113 -3.27 -4.77 21.11
C GLU A 113 -2.85 -3.30 21.04
N THR A 114 -2.55 -2.80 19.84
CA THR A 114 -2.24 -1.37 19.65
C THR A 114 -3.46 -0.48 19.89
N ASP A 115 -4.65 -0.90 19.48
CA ASP A 115 -5.90 -0.18 19.77
C ASP A 115 -6.15 -0.08 21.28
N MET A 116 -5.87 -1.15 22.06
CA MET A 116 -5.97 -1.15 23.53
C MET A 116 -5.02 -0.13 24.16
N TYR A 117 -3.76 -0.11 23.70
CA TYR A 117 -2.78 0.88 24.16
C TYR A 117 -3.23 2.33 23.88
N PHE A 118 -3.62 2.61 22.63
CA PHE A 118 -4.03 3.99 22.26
C PHE A 118 -5.31 4.46 22.94
N LYS A 119 -6.19 3.55 23.35
CA LYS A 119 -7.35 3.86 24.16
C LYS A 119 -7.03 4.01 25.65
N GLN A 120 -5.76 3.83 26.03
CA GLN A 120 -5.27 3.85 27.41
C GLN A 120 -5.88 2.75 28.33
N ASP A 121 -6.34 1.67 27.71
CA ASP A 121 -6.87 0.51 28.45
C ASP A 121 -5.76 -0.49 28.82
N GLN A 122 -4.54 -0.29 28.30
CA GLN A 122 -3.40 -1.21 28.48
C GLN A 122 -2.07 -0.46 28.49
N ASP A 123 -1.13 -0.92 29.33
CA ASP A 123 0.25 -0.42 29.37
C ASP A 123 1.06 -0.87 28.16
N ILE A 124 2.10 -0.10 27.79
CA ILE A 124 2.96 -0.39 26.62
C ILE A 124 3.73 -1.72 26.77
N ASP A 125 4.26 -2.01 27.95
CA ASP A 125 5.04 -3.24 28.17
C ASP A 125 4.14 -4.48 28.06
N VAL A 126 2.91 -4.41 28.59
CA VAL A 126 1.90 -5.47 28.42
C VAL A 126 1.48 -5.61 26.96
N THR A 127 1.32 -4.50 26.25
CA THR A 127 0.99 -4.50 24.81
C THR A 127 2.05 -5.23 24.01
N LEU A 128 3.32 -4.91 24.24
CA LEU A 128 4.43 -5.53 23.51
C LEU A 128 4.56 -7.03 23.83
N GLU A 129 4.42 -7.43 25.08
CA GLU A 129 4.45 -8.84 25.51
C GLU A 129 3.30 -9.64 24.87
N ASN A 130 2.10 -9.07 24.87
CA ASN A 130 0.93 -9.69 24.24
C ASN A 130 1.11 -9.84 22.72
N ILE A 131 1.61 -8.80 22.03
CA ILE A 131 1.89 -8.85 20.59
C ILE A 131 2.89 -9.98 20.33
N ASP A 132 4.03 -10.00 21.02
CA ASP A 132 5.06 -11.01 20.80
C ASP A 132 4.51 -12.43 21.00
N THR A 133 3.84 -12.67 22.11
CA THR A 133 3.32 -13.99 22.46
C THR A 133 2.24 -14.46 21.51
N ARG A 134 1.23 -13.62 21.25
CA ARG A 134 0.05 -13.98 20.43
C ARG A 134 0.37 -14.09 18.95
N VAL A 135 1.22 -13.19 18.43
CA VAL A 135 1.63 -13.22 17.00
C VAL A 135 2.49 -14.43 16.73
N ASN A 136 3.45 -14.75 17.61
CA ASN A 136 4.27 -15.95 17.44
C ASN A 136 3.41 -17.23 17.46
N ALA A 137 2.44 -17.33 18.37
CA ALA A 137 1.51 -18.46 18.39
C ALA A 137 0.72 -18.58 17.06
N ALA A 138 0.17 -17.49 16.57
CA ALA A 138 -0.59 -17.48 15.32
C ALA A 138 0.27 -17.84 14.08
N ILE A 139 1.54 -17.43 14.06
CA ILE A 139 2.47 -17.80 13.00
C ILE A 139 2.80 -19.31 13.07
N GLN A 140 3.02 -19.84 14.26
CA GLN A 140 3.31 -21.27 14.43
C GLN A 140 2.13 -22.16 13.99
N GLU A 141 0.89 -21.77 14.25
CA GLU A 141 -0.29 -22.47 13.74
C GLU A 141 -0.31 -22.55 12.20
N VAL A 142 0.03 -21.45 11.52
CA VAL A 142 0.07 -21.41 10.04
C VAL A 142 1.23 -22.26 9.49
N LEU A 143 2.35 -22.36 10.22
CA LEU A 143 3.50 -23.14 9.77
C LEU A 143 3.32 -24.65 10.03
N ALA A 144 2.44 -25.02 10.94
CA ALA A 144 2.17 -26.41 11.31
C ALA A 144 1.10 -27.08 10.44
N GLY A 145 0.27 -26.32 9.71
CA GLY A 145 -0.79 -26.81 8.81
C GLY A 145 -0.42 -26.81 7.37
#